data_ca2221210bcd1f052414031bfa7a76ad
#
_entry.id   ca2221210bcd1f052414031bfa7a76ad
#
_cell.length_a   1.000
_cell.length_b   1.000
_cell.length_c   1.000
_cell.angle_alpha   90.00
_cell.angle_beta   90.00
_cell.angle_gamma   90.00
#
_symmetry.space_group_name_H-M   'P 1'
#
loop_
_entity.id
_entity.type
_entity.pdbx_description
1 polymer ?
#
loop_
_entity_poly.entity_id
_entity_poly.type
_entity_poly.pdbx_seq_one_letter_code
_entity_poly.pdbx_strand_id
1 'polypeptide(L)'
;TMKIDMRLVEDQTPEEIQELLKAYLTQIGMDDLEIQVYGRMPPWRTPIDHPASRPVLRAVEAGFGAPPFLVPGVGGSLPMAWFKQIPDASIFLVPYAQHDERNHSPDESFAVENYFAGIRTMANLVMELAQETQA
;
A
#
# COMPACT_ATOMS: atom_id res chain seq x y z
N THR A 1 -28.11 -6.73 -9.07
CA THR A 1 -27.08 -6.44 -8.07
C THR A 1 -25.77 -6.12 -8.76
N MET A 2 -25.10 -5.05 -8.35
CA MET A 2 -23.78 -4.66 -8.83
C MET A 2 -22.85 -4.53 -7.62
N LYS A 3 -21.59 -4.91 -7.78
CA LYS A 3 -20.53 -4.62 -6.80
C LYS A 3 -19.56 -3.63 -7.41
N ILE A 4 -19.20 -2.60 -6.65
CA ILE A 4 -18.28 -1.56 -7.06
C ILE A 4 -17.16 -1.49 -6.01
N ASP A 5 -15.93 -1.51 -6.47
CA ASP A 5 -14.74 -1.23 -5.67
C ASP A 5 -14.15 0.10 -6.16
N MET A 6 -14.02 1.06 -5.26
CA MET A 6 -13.50 2.39 -5.59
C MET A 6 -12.16 2.58 -4.88
N ARG A 7 -11.08 2.75 -5.66
CA ARG A 7 -9.74 3.02 -5.15
C ARG A 7 -9.57 4.52 -4.98
N LEU A 8 -9.36 4.91 -3.73
CA LEU A 8 -9.24 6.32 -3.35
C LEU A 8 -7.79 6.78 -3.47
N VAL A 9 -7.61 8.07 -3.72
CA VAL A 9 -6.33 8.77 -3.69
C VAL A 9 -6.27 9.71 -2.49
N GLU A 10 -5.10 10.30 -2.26
CA GLU A 10 -4.94 11.33 -1.20
C GLU A 10 -6.03 12.40 -1.31
N ASP A 11 -6.37 12.97 -0.18
CA ASP A 11 -7.40 14.02 -0.03
C ASP A 11 -8.83 13.56 -0.34
N GLN A 12 -9.06 12.26 -0.48
CA GLN A 12 -10.40 11.66 -0.57
C GLN A 12 -10.70 10.87 0.70
N THR A 13 -11.96 10.91 1.11
CA THR A 13 -12.46 10.06 2.19
C THR A 13 -13.52 9.08 1.69
N PRO A 14 -13.63 7.88 2.26
CA PRO A 14 -14.67 6.93 1.91
C PRO A 14 -16.09 7.52 2.04
N GLU A 15 -16.30 8.37 3.04
CA GLU A 15 -17.56 9.03 3.33
C GLU A 15 -17.94 10.02 2.23
N GLU A 16 -17.02 10.89 1.83
CA GLU A 16 -17.25 11.86 0.73
C GLU A 16 -17.55 11.16 -0.58
N ILE A 17 -16.79 10.13 -0.92
CA ILE A 17 -17.01 9.37 -2.16
C ILE A 17 -18.35 8.64 -2.14
N GLN A 18 -18.78 8.13 -0.99
CA GLN A 18 -20.10 7.53 -0.85
C GLN A 18 -21.22 8.56 -1.06
N GLU A 19 -21.11 9.77 -0.51
CA GLU A 19 -22.10 10.82 -0.69
C GLU A 19 -22.12 11.33 -2.14
N LEU A 20 -20.97 11.46 -2.79
CA LEU A 20 -20.89 11.80 -4.22
C LEU A 20 -21.56 10.73 -5.09
N LEU A 21 -21.37 9.44 -4.78
CA LEU A 21 -22.05 8.36 -5.48
C LEU A 21 -23.57 8.46 -5.33
N LYS A 22 -24.07 8.66 -4.12
CA LYS A 22 -25.50 8.83 -3.87
C LYS A 22 -26.09 10.02 -4.64
N ALA A 23 -25.42 11.17 -4.57
CA ALA A 23 -25.84 12.37 -5.29
C ALA A 23 -25.89 12.14 -6.80
N TYR A 24 -24.90 11.45 -7.36
CA TYR A 24 -24.88 11.10 -8.77
C TYR A 24 -26.02 10.15 -9.15
N LEU A 25 -26.29 9.12 -8.35
CA LEU A 25 -27.40 8.19 -8.61
C LEU A 25 -28.76 8.91 -8.58
N THR A 26 -28.96 9.80 -7.63
CA THR A 26 -30.17 10.65 -7.60
C THR A 26 -30.28 11.53 -8.85
N GLN A 27 -29.18 12.13 -9.28
CA GLN A 27 -29.15 12.98 -10.48
C GLN A 27 -29.56 12.24 -11.75
N ILE A 28 -29.22 10.97 -11.85
CA ILE A 28 -29.57 10.13 -13.03
C ILE A 28 -30.89 9.35 -12.84
N GLY A 29 -31.68 9.63 -11.79
CA GLY A 29 -32.98 9.02 -11.54
C GLY A 29 -32.91 7.57 -11.03
N MET A 30 -31.83 7.21 -10.33
CA MET A 30 -31.60 5.89 -9.71
C MET A 30 -31.56 5.99 -8.18
N ASP A 31 -32.40 6.82 -7.59
CA ASP A 31 -32.48 7.08 -6.16
C ASP A 31 -33.20 5.98 -5.36
N ASP A 32 -33.83 5.04 -6.06
CA ASP A 32 -34.46 3.83 -5.51
C ASP A 32 -33.45 2.69 -5.22
N LEU A 33 -32.17 2.86 -5.58
CA LEU A 33 -31.15 1.84 -5.37
C LEU A 33 -30.71 1.80 -3.91
N GLU A 34 -30.76 0.60 -3.33
CA GLU A 34 -30.16 0.35 -2.02
C GLU A 34 -28.63 0.23 -2.11
N ILE A 35 -27.91 1.05 -1.37
CA ILE A 35 -26.45 1.04 -1.30
C ILE A 35 -26.01 0.35 -0.01
N GLN A 36 -25.37 -0.81 -0.15
CA GLN A 36 -24.75 -1.49 0.97
C GLN A 36 -23.23 -1.31 0.91
N VAL A 37 -22.66 -0.75 1.97
CA VAL A 37 -21.20 -0.54 2.08
C VAL A 37 -20.56 -1.69 2.85
N TYR A 38 -19.65 -2.41 2.21
CA TYR A 38 -18.96 -3.56 2.80
C TYR A 38 -17.64 -3.19 3.51
N GLY A 39 -17.03 -2.07 3.15
CA GLY A 39 -15.79 -1.61 3.76
C GLY A 39 -15.49 -0.15 3.45
N ARG A 40 -14.76 0.47 4.37
CA ARG A 40 -14.24 1.83 4.24
C ARG A 40 -12.80 1.82 4.67
N MET A 41 -11.89 2.12 3.74
CA MET A 41 -10.47 2.20 4.01
C MET A 41 -9.94 3.51 3.45
N PRO A 42 -9.47 4.42 4.30
CA PRO A 42 -8.86 5.66 3.84
C PRO A 42 -7.61 5.39 3.01
N PRO A 43 -7.29 6.23 2.02
CA PRO A 43 -6.03 6.13 1.30
C PRO A 43 -4.86 6.47 2.22
N TRP A 44 -3.70 5.96 1.88
CA TRP A 44 -2.45 6.24 2.57
C TRP A 44 -1.32 6.47 1.58
N ARG A 45 -0.44 7.40 1.94
CA ARG A 45 0.82 7.64 1.23
C ARG A 45 1.89 8.13 2.20
N THR A 46 3.10 7.62 2.05
CA THR A 46 4.29 8.21 2.64
C THR A 46 4.97 9.09 1.57
N PRO A 47 5.33 10.34 1.86
CA PRO A 47 6.06 11.17 0.91
C PRO A 47 7.36 10.50 0.45
N ILE A 48 7.70 10.66 -0.82
CA ILE A 48 8.90 10.05 -1.43
C ILE A 48 10.18 10.53 -0.75
N ASP A 49 10.21 11.80 -0.36
CA ASP A 49 11.33 12.48 0.29
C ASP A 49 11.36 12.30 1.81
N HIS A 50 10.50 11.41 2.34
CA HIS A 50 10.49 11.09 3.76
C HIS A 50 11.87 10.59 4.21
N PRO A 51 12.42 11.08 5.33
CA PRO A 51 13.78 10.70 5.80
C PRO A 51 14.00 9.18 5.88
N ALA A 52 13.01 8.43 6.34
CA ALA A 52 13.08 6.98 6.44
C ALA A 52 13.07 6.26 5.07
N SER A 53 12.84 6.93 3.94
CA SER A 53 12.92 6.31 2.61
C SER A 53 14.33 5.82 2.30
N ARG A 54 15.36 6.58 2.70
CA ARG A 54 16.76 6.25 2.40
C ARG A 54 17.21 4.92 3.01
N PRO A 55 17.06 4.67 4.32
CA PRO A 55 17.43 3.39 4.91
C PRO A 55 16.62 2.23 4.32
N VAL A 56 15.34 2.41 3.99
CA VAL A 56 14.53 1.39 3.34
C VAL A 56 15.10 1.04 1.96
N LEU A 57 15.41 2.04 1.12
CA LEU A 57 15.98 1.82 -0.22
C LEU A 57 17.32 1.09 -0.15
N ARG A 58 18.24 1.50 0.75
CA ARG A 58 19.52 0.82 0.94
C ARG A 58 19.34 -0.64 1.39
N ALA A 59 18.41 -0.89 2.29
CA ALA A 59 18.13 -2.24 2.76
C ALA A 59 17.59 -3.15 1.65
N VAL A 60 16.70 -2.63 0.78
CA VAL A 60 16.18 -3.37 -0.37
C VAL A 60 17.29 -3.65 -1.37
N GLU A 61 18.11 -2.65 -1.71
CA GLU A 61 19.25 -2.82 -2.61
C GLU A 61 20.22 -3.88 -2.09
N ALA A 62 20.56 -3.83 -0.81
CA ALA A 62 21.44 -4.83 -0.17
C ALA A 62 20.82 -6.24 -0.17
N GLY A 63 19.50 -6.36 -0.03
CA GLY A 63 18.79 -7.63 -0.03
C GLY A 63 18.69 -8.28 -1.41
N PHE A 64 18.37 -7.48 -2.43
CA PHE A 64 18.11 -7.94 -3.80
C PHE A 64 19.35 -7.83 -4.72
N GLY A 65 20.36 -7.05 -4.33
CA GLY A 65 21.59 -6.84 -5.14
C GLY A 65 21.38 -5.88 -6.32
N ALA A 66 20.28 -5.13 -6.34
CA ALA A 66 19.96 -4.15 -7.37
C ALA A 66 19.16 -2.98 -6.77
N PRO A 67 19.33 -1.75 -7.28
CA PRO A 67 18.59 -0.61 -6.79
C PRO A 67 17.08 -0.79 -7.01
N PRO A 68 16.24 -0.53 -5.99
CA PRO A 68 14.80 -0.67 -6.10
C PRO A 68 14.18 0.46 -6.91
N PHE A 69 13.03 0.18 -7.53
CA PHE A 69 12.18 1.21 -8.08
C PHE A 69 11.32 1.80 -6.97
N LEU A 70 11.31 3.12 -6.84
CA LEU A 70 10.44 3.84 -5.93
C LEU A 70 9.14 4.21 -6.65
N VAL A 71 8.04 3.63 -6.21
CA VAL A 71 6.71 3.87 -6.78
C VAL A 71 5.92 4.75 -5.82
N PRO A 72 5.50 5.95 -6.24
CA PRO A 72 4.81 6.91 -5.37
C PRO A 72 3.45 6.45 -4.87
N GLY A 73 2.79 5.59 -5.60
CA GLY A 73 1.48 5.07 -5.25
C GLY A 73 1.14 3.80 -6.01
N VAL A 74 0.36 2.96 -5.41
CA VAL A 74 -0.11 1.71 -6.01
C VAL A 74 -1.61 1.57 -5.78
N GLY A 75 -2.34 1.09 -6.79
CA GLY A 75 -3.78 0.89 -6.75
C GLY A 75 -4.19 -0.38 -6.00
N GLY A 76 -3.62 -0.61 -4.81
CA GLY A 76 -3.94 -1.72 -3.94
C GLY A 76 -4.68 -1.27 -2.67
N SER A 77 -5.43 -2.16 -2.03
CA SER A 77 -5.98 -1.93 -0.69
C SER A 77 -5.21 -2.73 0.33
N LEU A 78 -4.56 -2.03 1.23
CA LEU A 78 -3.83 -2.58 2.36
C LEU A 78 -4.24 -1.84 3.63
N PRO A 79 -4.23 -2.46 4.81
CA PRO A 79 -4.68 -1.84 6.06
C PRO A 79 -3.69 -0.78 6.59
N MET A 80 -3.05 -0.04 5.71
CA MET A 80 -1.98 0.93 6.04
C MET A 80 -2.50 2.08 6.90
N ALA A 81 -3.71 2.56 6.64
CA ALA A 81 -4.30 3.68 7.37
C ALA A 81 -4.47 3.40 8.86
N TRP A 82 -4.60 2.15 9.26
CA TRP A 82 -4.71 1.76 10.68
C TRP A 82 -3.39 1.96 11.44
N PHE A 83 -2.25 1.81 10.75
CA PHE A 83 -0.93 2.05 11.34
C PHE A 83 -0.62 3.54 11.54
N LYS A 84 -1.37 4.43 10.87
CA LYS A 84 -1.28 5.89 11.10
C LYS A 84 -1.60 6.29 12.55
N GLN A 85 -2.31 5.45 13.28
CA GLN A 85 -2.62 5.67 14.69
C GLN A 85 -1.40 5.52 15.61
N ILE A 86 -0.32 4.92 15.10
CA ILE A 86 0.94 4.81 15.82
C ILE A 86 1.70 6.13 15.62
N PRO A 87 1.95 6.91 16.69
CA PRO A 87 2.69 8.16 16.60
C PRO A 87 4.04 7.96 15.92
N ASP A 88 4.40 8.88 15.03
CA ASP A 88 5.68 8.91 14.30
C ASP A 88 5.98 7.68 13.43
N ALA A 89 5.01 6.80 13.20
CA ALA A 89 5.19 5.65 12.32
C ALA A 89 5.21 6.07 10.83
N SER A 90 6.28 5.69 10.16
CA SER A 90 6.41 5.77 8.70
C SER A 90 6.11 4.42 8.10
N ILE A 91 5.30 4.39 7.04
CA ILE A 91 4.83 3.13 6.46
C ILE A 91 5.36 3.02 5.03
N PHE A 92 6.06 1.94 4.75
CA PHE A 92 6.57 1.61 3.43
C PHE A 92 6.07 0.23 3.03
N LEU A 93 5.57 0.12 1.80
CA LEU A 93 5.24 -1.16 1.20
C LEU A 93 6.46 -1.67 0.44
N VAL A 94 6.99 -2.80 0.84
CA VAL A 94 8.13 -3.45 0.18
C VAL A 94 7.68 -4.83 -0.30
N PRO A 95 7.22 -4.96 -1.56
CA PRO A 95 6.81 -6.24 -2.11
C PRO A 95 8.05 -7.09 -2.43
N TYR A 96 7.97 -8.39 -2.14
CA TYR A 96 9.04 -9.36 -2.41
C TYR A 96 8.67 -10.36 -3.50
N ALA A 97 7.40 -10.46 -3.84
CA ALA A 97 6.93 -11.38 -4.85
C ALA A 97 7.33 -10.93 -6.27
N GLN A 98 7.48 -11.89 -7.16
CA GLN A 98 7.75 -11.62 -8.57
C GLN A 98 6.47 -11.16 -9.30
N HIS A 99 6.63 -10.49 -10.45
CA HIS A 99 5.54 -9.91 -11.22
C HIS A 99 4.56 -10.94 -11.81
N ASP A 100 4.98 -12.19 -11.97
CA ASP A 100 4.20 -13.29 -12.53
C ASP A 100 3.72 -14.30 -11.48
N GLU A 101 3.69 -13.88 -10.20
CA GLU A 101 3.29 -14.72 -9.06
C GLU A 101 1.85 -15.23 -9.12
N ARG A 102 0.99 -14.67 -9.97
CA ARG A 102 -0.44 -14.95 -10.06
C ARG A 102 -1.19 -14.64 -8.76
N ASN A 103 -0.86 -13.52 -8.14
CA ASN A 103 -1.47 -13.07 -6.88
C ASN A 103 -3.00 -13.22 -6.89
N HIS A 104 -3.56 -13.82 -5.85
CA HIS A 104 -4.99 -14.10 -5.67
C HIS A 104 -5.60 -15.06 -6.73
N SER A 105 -4.78 -15.86 -7.38
CA SER A 105 -5.21 -16.78 -8.44
C SER A 105 -4.78 -18.23 -8.14
N PRO A 106 -5.38 -19.25 -8.80
CA PRO A 106 -4.86 -20.60 -8.76
C PRO A 106 -3.41 -20.68 -9.21
N ASP A 107 -2.64 -21.55 -8.59
CA ASP A 107 -1.20 -21.74 -8.84
C ASP A 107 -0.35 -20.50 -8.52
N GLU A 108 -0.78 -19.73 -7.53
CA GLU A 108 0.04 -18.65 -6.97
C GLU A 108 1.39 -19.20 -6.52
N SER A 109 2.46 -18.50 -6.89
CA SER A 109 3.82 -18.96 -6.66
C SER A 109 4.69 -17.84 -6.08
N PHE A 110 5.76 -18.23 -5.41
CA PHE A 110 6.72 -17.31 -4.84
C PHE A 110 8.14 -17.78 -5.14
N ALA A 111 8.95 -16.93 -5.76
CA ALA A 111 10.33 -17.26 -6.10
C ALA A 111 11.18 -17.42 -4.82
N VAL A 112 11.87 -18.56 -4.70
CA VAL A 112 12.69 -18.87 -3.52
C VAL A 112 13.82 -17.84 -3.33
N GLU A 113 14.39 -17.34 -4.41
CA GLU A 113 15.41 -16.29 -4.38
C GLU A 113 14.85 -15.01 -3.75
N ASN A 114 13.61 -14.62 -4.10
CA ASN A 114 12.95 -13.45 -3.56
C ASN A 114 12.62 -13.63 -2.08
N TYR A 115 12.26 -14.84 -1.65
CA TYR A 115 12.07 -15.16 -0.24
C TYR A 115 13.32 -14.86 0.59
N PHE A 116 14.48 -15.37 0.15
CA PHE A 116 15.74 -15.11 0.83
C PHE A 116 16.21 -13.65 0.68
N ALA A 117 15.94 -13.01 -0.45
CA ALA A 117 16.19 -11.57 -0.61
C ALA A 117 15.36 -10.73 0.37
N GLY A 118 14.10 -11.08 0.58
CA GLY A 118 13.24 -10.46 1.58
C GLY A 118 13.80 -10.60 3.01
N ILE A 119 14.26 -11.78 3.39
CA ILE A 119 14.92 -12.00 4.70
C ILE A 119 16.15 -11.10 4.85
N ARG A 120 17.02 -11.05 3.83
CA ARG A 120 18.19 -10.18 3.85
C ARG A 120 17.80 -8.71 3.93
N THR A 121 16.78 -8.28 3.20
CA THR A 121 16.25 -6.92 3.24
C THR A 121 15.83 -6.54 4.66
N MET A 122 15.06 -7.40 5.36
CA MET A 122 14.62 -7.11 6.72
C MET A 122 15.79 -7.03 7.70
N ALA A 123 16.77 -7.92 7.58
CA ALA A 123 17.98 -7.86 8.41
C ALA A 123 18.76 -6.56 8.17
N ASN A 124 18.97 -6.18 6.91
CA ASN A 124 19.64 -4.93 6.55
C ASN A 124 18.85 -3.71 7.02
N LEU A 125 17.52 -3.73 6.93
CA LEU A 125 16.68 -2.61 7.38
C LEU A 125 16.89 -2.31 8.87
N VAL A 126 16.95 -3.33 9.71
CA VAL A 126 17.25 -3.15 11.15
C VAL A 126 18.61 -2.50 11.35
N MET A 127 19.63 -2.92 10.59
CA MET A 127 20.97 -2.33 10.67
C MET A 127 21.01 -0.87 10.19
N GLU A 128 20.36 -0.57 9.09
CA GLU A 128 20.27 0.79 8.53
C GLU A 128 19.56 1.75 9.49
N LEU A 129 18.44 1.33 10.08
CA LEU A 129 17.70 2.14 11.05
C LEU A 129 18.52 2.38 12.34
N ALA A 130 19.27 1.40 12.79
CA ALA A 130 20.14 1.55 13.96
C ALA A 130 21.25 2.59 13.72
N GLN A 131 21.78 2.71 12.50
CA GLN A 131 22.78 3.71 12.14
C GLN A 131 22.20 5.14 12.12
N GLU A 132 20.99 5.30 11.56
CA GLU A 132 20.32 6.62 11.51
C GLU A 132 20.01 7.16 12.93
N THR A 133 19.78 6.28 13.90
CA THR A 133 19.48 6.69 15.29
C THR A 133 20.73 7.19 16.03
N GLN A 134 21.94 6.89 15.53
CA GLN A 134 23.21 7.28 16.14
C GLN A 134 23.85 8.53 15.50
N ALA A 135 23.28 9.01 14.40
CA ALA A 135 23.75 10.19 13.66
C ALA A 135 22.97 11.45 14.06
#